data_44dfce65615a31ab4337c5e1b1bdc0ca
#
_entry.id   44dfce65615a31ab4337c5e1b1bdc0ca
#
_cell.length_a   1.000
_cell.length_b   1.000
_cell.length_c   1.000
_cell.angle_alpha   90.00
_cell.angle_beta   90.00
_cell.angle_gamma   90.00
#
_symmetry.space_group_name_H-M   'P 1'
#
loop_
_entity.id
_entity.type
_entity.pdbx_description
1 polymer ?
#
loop_
_entity_poly.entity_id
_entity_poly.type
_entity_poly.pdbx_seq_one_letter_code
_entity_poly.pdbx_strand_id
1 'polypeptide(L)'
;MIALLQRVSQASVAVDGASIGAIAAGLMVLLCAERGDSEREADLLLAKLLGYRVFGDDAGKMNRSVTDVGGGLLLVPQFTLAADTKSGTRPSFTPAASPRDGLRLFDYFVRQARHRHPVVETGRFGADMKVSLTNDGPVTLWLQIHPNAAAK
;
A
#
# COMPACT_ATOMS: atom_id res chain seq x y z
N MET A 1 -6.58 4.11 8.05
CA MET A 1 -6.13 3.42 6.84
C MET A 1 -4.66 3.06 6.97
N ILE A 2 -4.27 1.85 6.56
CA ILE A 2 -2.93 1.31 6.75
C ILE A 2 -2.28 1.04 5.40
N ALA A 3 -1.00 1.38 5.28
CA ALA A 3 -0.14 0.95 4.18
C ALA A 3 1.14 0.32 4.74
N LEU A 4 1.41 -0.92 4.40
CA LEU A 4 2.72 -1.52 4.61
C LEU A 4 3.47 -1.43 3.30
N LEU A 5 4.50 -0.59 3.26
CA LEU A 5 5.30 -0.39 2.06
C LEU A 5 6.63 -1.14 2.16
N GLN A 6 7.04 -1.68 1.04
CA GLN A 6 8.34 -2.32 0.88
C GLN A 6 9.02 -1.75 -0.36
N ARG A 7 10.24 -1.29 -0.21
CA ARG A 7 11.09 -0.91 -1.34
C ARG A 7 11.50 -2.16 -2.09
N VAL A 8 11.29 -2.18 -3.40
CA VAL A 8 11.52 -3.36 -4.23
C VAL A 8 12.40 -3.05 -5.43
N SER A 9 13.17 -4.04 -5.87
CA SER A 9 13.81 -4.03 -7.19
C SER A 9 12.85 -4.54 -8.26
N GLN A 10 11.90 -5.40 -7.89
CA GLN A 10 10.80 -5.88 -8.71
C GLN A 10 9.70 -6.45 -7.81
N ALA A 11 8.46 -6.41 -8.28
CA ALA A 11 7.32 -7.05 -7.64
C ALA A 11 6.23 -7.37 -8.66
N SER A 12 5.44 -8.38 -8.38
CA SER A 12 4.33 -8.79 -9.24
C SER A 12 3.20 -9.45 -8.45
N VAL A 13 2.01 -9.42 -9.04
CA VAL A 13 0.83 -10.13 -8.53
C VAL A 13 0.32 -11.05 -9.61
N ALA A 14 0.07 -12.30 -9.24
CA ALA A 14 -0.59 -13.29 -10.10
C ALA A 14 -1.93 -13.73 -9.49
N VAL A 15 -2.91 -13.94 -10.36
CA VAL A 15 -4.22 -14.51 -10.06
C VAL A 15 -4.47 -15.63 -11.07
N ASP A 16 -4.84 -16.82 -10.58
CA ASP A 16 -5.07 -18.01 -11.41
C ASP A 16 -3.91 -18.31 -12.38
N GLY A 17 -2.67 -18.12 -11.89
CA GLY A 17 -1.45 -18.39 -12.66
C GLY A 17 -1.05 -17.31 -13.67
N ALA A 18 -1.83 -16.22 -13.81
CA ALA A 18 -1.54 -15.12 -14.72
C ALA A 18 -1.11 -13.86 -13.97
N SER A 19 -0.03 -13.21 -14.40
CA SER A 19 0.36 -11.90 -13.86
C SER A 19 -0.68 -10.85 -14.23
N ILE A 20 -1.19 -10.14 -13.23
CA ILE A 20 -2.17 -9.05 -13.43
C ILE A 20 -1.57 -7.68 -13.17
N GLY A 21 -0.40 -7.61 -12.57
CA GLY A 21 0.32 -6.37 -12.31
C GLY A 21 1.78 -6.66 -11.97
N ALA A 22 2.68 -5.84 -12.48
CA ALA A 22 4.11 -5.96 -12.22
C ALA A 22 4.80 -4.60 -12.30
N ILE A 23 5.81 -4.41 -11.45
CA ILE A 23 6.69 -3.24 -11.48
C ILE A 23 8.16 -3.67 -11.42
N ALA A 24 9.03 -2.83 -11.94
CA ALA A 24 10.46 -2.87 -11.68
C ALA A 24 10.76 -2.17 -10.33
N ALA A 25 11.84 -1.42 -10.22
CA ALA A 25 12.16 -0.68 -9.00
C ALA A 25 11.03 0.27 -8.57
N GLY A 26 10.71 0.26 -7.29
CA GLY A 26 9.66 1.09 -6.73
C GLY A 26 9.19 0.63 -5.35
N LEU A 27 7.90 0.77 -5.11
CA LEU A 27 7.26 0.35 -3.87
C LEU A 27 6.14 -0.66 -4.13
N MET A 28 6.20 -1.80 -3.44
CA MET A 28 5.05 -2.68 -3.27
C MET A 28 4.36 -2.27 -1.98
N VAL A 29 3.05 -2.04 -2.07
CA VAL A 29 2.25 -1.50 -0.96
C VAL A 29 1.06 -2.40 -0.70
N LEU A 30 1.03 -2.99 0.49
CA LEU A 30 -0.16 -3.64 1.02
C LEU A 30 -1.05 -2.56 1.65
N LEU A 31 -2.31 -2.49 1.22
CA LEU A 31 -3.22 -1.40 1.56
C LEU A 31 -4.48 -1.94 2.24
N CYS A 32 -4.83 -1.35 3.38
CA CYS A 32 -5.98 -1.76 4.17
C CYS A 32 -6.81 -0.56 4.62
N ALA A 33 -8.11 -0.59 4.31
CA ALA A 33 -9.07 0.32 4.92
C ALA A 33 -9.53 -0.22 6.27
N GLU A 34 -9.62 0.65 7.25
CA GLU A 34 -10.14 0.35 8.60
C GLU A 34 -11.55 0.91 8.77
N ARG A 35 -12.26 0.46 9.79
CA ARG A 35 -13.57 1.02 10.13
C ARG A 35 -13.47 2.50 10.41
N GLY A 36 -14.37 3.28 9.81
CA GLY A 36 -14.42 4.72 9.96
C GLY A 36 -13.53 5.51 8.99
N ASP A 37 -12.72 4.82 8.20
CA ASP A 37 -11.95 5.48 7.14
C ASP A 37 -12.86 6.06 6.06
N SER A 38 -12.41 7.18 5.51
CA SER A 38 -13.04 7.89 4.40
C SER A 38 -12.02 8.21 3.31
N GLU A 39 -12.47 8.88 2.27
CA GLU A 39 -11.58 9.40 1.21
C GLU A 39 -10.50 10.34 1.75
N ARG A 40 -10.80 11.05 2.85
CA ARG A 40 -9.84 11.91 3.53
C ARG A 40 -8.60 11.12 4.02
N GLU A 41 -8.81 9.99 4.68
CA GLU A 41 -7.72 9.13 5.16
C GLU A 41 -6.93 8.55 3.98
N ALA A 42 -7.61 8.20 2.89
CA ALA A 42 -6.96 7.74 1.66
C ALA A 42 -6.08 8.83 1.04
N ASP A 43 -6.57 10.06 0.94
CA ASP A 43 -5.80 11.18 0.39
C ASP A 43 -4.56 11.51 1.23
N LEU A 44 -4.70 11.51 2.56
CA LEU A 44 -3.60 11.76 3.48
C LEU A 44 -2.54 10.66 3.40
N LEU A 45 -2.97 9.39 3.34
CA LEU A 45 -2.07 8.25 3.23
C LEU A 45 -1.32 8.25 1.90
N LEU A 46 -2.01 8.54 0.81
CA LEU A 46 -1.40 8.63 -0.52
C LEU A 46 -0.35 9.73 -0.57
N ALA A 47 -0.66 10.92 -0.05
CA ALA A 47 0.29 12.02 0.01
C ALA A 47 1.55 11.64 0.79
N LYS A 48 1.37 10.98 1.93
CA LYS A 48 2.47 10.48 2.76
C LYS A 48 3.30 9.42 2.04
N LEU A 49 2.64 8.46 1.38
CA LEU A 49 3.27 7.39 0.62
C LEU A 49 4.15 7.95 -0.52
N LEU A 50 3.61 8.86 -1.33
CA LEU A 50 4.32 9.44 -2.47
C LEU A 50 5.50 10.30 -2.05
N GLY A 51 5.43 10.94 -0.90
CA GLY A 51 6.50 11.79 -0.37
C GLY A 51 7.49 11.10 0.55
N TYR A 52 7.26 9.82 0.88
CA TYR A 52 8.10 9.14 1.87
C TYR A 52 9.50 8.84 1.32
N ARG A 53 10.53 9.28 2.05
CA ARG A 53 11.93 9.26 1.55
C ARG A 53 12.62 7.97 1.94
N VAL A 54 12.48 6.94 1.12
CA VAL A 54 13.05 5.60 1.33
C VAL A 54 14.02 5.17 0.25
N PHE A 55 14.29 6.03 -0.74
CA PHE A 55 15.26 5.78 -1.78
C PHE A 55 16.54 6.57 -1.54
N GLY A 56 17.67 5.96 -1.90
CA GLY A 56 18.98 6.56 -1.70
C GLY A 56 19.21 7.80 -2.56
N ASP A 57 19.90 8.79 -2.00
CA ASP A 57 20.50 9.89 -2.72
C ASP A 57 21.93 9.54 -3.18
N ASP A 58 22.61 10.49 -3.80
CA ASP A 58 23.98 10.28 -4.28
C ASP A 58 25.00 10.03 -3.17
N ALA A 59 24.65 10.41 -1.92
CA ALA A 59 25.46 10.14 -0.72
C ALA A 59 25.07 8.82 -0.02
N GLY A 60 24.12 8.04 -0.58
CA GLY A 60 23.65 6.78 -0.03
C GLY A 60 22.66 6.93 1.13
N LYS A 61 22.14 8.14 1.39
CA LYS A 61 21.14 8.39 2.42
C LYS A 61 19.73 8.29 1.86
N MET A 62 18.78 7.79 2.66
CA MET A 62 17.36 7.69 2.28
C MET A 62 16.70 9.08 2.29
N ASN A 63 16.84 9.81 1.20
CA ASN A 63 16.36 11.19 1.04
C ASN A 63 15.43 11.40 -0.16
N ARG A 64 15.25 10.39 -1.01
CA ARG A 64 14.40 10.48 -2.21
C ARG A 64 13.12 9.69 -2.03
N SER A 65 12.04 10.22 -2.57
CA SER A 65 10.73 9.54 -2.62
C SER A 65 10.60 8.69 -3.89
N VAL A 66 9.54 7.88 -3.95
CA VAL A 66 9.20 7.14 -5.17
C VAL A 66 8.93 8.09 -6.34
N THR A 67 8.37 9.25 -6.06
CA THR A 67 8.17 10.32 -7.06
C THR A 67 9.49 10.84 -7.59
N ASP A 68 10.44 11.12 -6.70
CA ASP A 68 11.77 11.64 -7.08
C ASP A 68 12.54 10.69 -7.98
N VAL A 69 12.48 9.40 -7.71
CA VAL A 69 13.20 8.38 -8.49
C VAL A 69 12.42 7.84 -9.69
N GLY A 70 11.16 8.24 -9.85
CA GLY A 70 10.31 7.74 -10.93
C GLY A 70 10.01 6.24 -10.83
N GLY A 71 10.00 5.69 -9.62
CA GLY A 71 9.73 4.27 -9.39
C GLY A 71 8.26 3.91 -9.57
N GLY A 72 7.97 2.61 -9.76
CA GLY A 72 6.60 2.11 -9.87
C GLY A 72 5.92 1.96 -8.50
N LEU A 73 4.59 1.99 -8.51
CA LEU A 73 3.75 1.57 -7.38
C LEU A 73 3.00 0.30 -7.75
N LEU A 74 3.08 -0.71 -6.91
CA LEU A 74 2.21 -1.89 -6.96
C LEU A 74 1.32 -1.88 -5.71
N LEU A 75 0.04 -1.57 -5.89
CA LEU A 75 -0.94 -1.46 -4.82
C LEU A 75 -1.74 -2.76 -4.69
N VAL A 76 -1.64 -3.41 -3.54
CA VAL A 76 -2.28 -4.70 -3.28
C VAL A 76 -3.25 -4.57 -2.11
N PRO A 77 -4.54 -4.88 -2.29
CA PRO A 77 -5.49 -4.84 -1.19
C PRO A 77 -5.20 -5.95 -0.17
N GLN A 78 -5.14 -5.58 1.11
CA GLN A 78 -4.75 -6.48 2.20
C GLN A 78 -5.51 -6.14 3.49
N PHE A 79 -6.76 -6.58 3.62
CA PHE A 79 -7.57 -6.28 4.79
C PHE A 79 -7.02 -6.90 6.08
N THR A 80 -6.24 -7.97 5.98
CA THR A 80 -5.67 -8.68 7.13
C THR A 80 -4.67 -7.84 7.94
N LEU A 81 -4.18 -6.72 7.39
CA LEU A 81 -3.34 -5.78 8.16
C LEU A 81 -4.07 -5.18 9.36
N ALA A 82 -5.41 -5.09 9.31
CA ALA A 82 -6.23 -4.59 10.41
C ALA A 82 -6.55 -5.66 11.47
N ALA A 83 -5.97 -6.85 11.37
CA ALA A 83 -6.24 -7.93 12.31
C ALA A 83 -5.91 -7.53 13.75
N ASP A 84 -6.84 -7.78 14.66
CA ASP A 84 -6.58 -7.76 16.09
C ASP A 84 -5.99 -9.12 16.50
N THR A 85 -4.75 -9.09 16.95
CA THR A 85 -3.97 -10.28 17.34
C THR A 85 -3.63 -10.27 18.83
N LYS A 86 -4.29 -9.42 19.63
CA LYS A 86 -3.95 -9.20 21.05
C LYS A 86 -4.18 -10.39 21.94
N SER A 87 -5.13 -11.27 21.59
CA SER A 87 -5.46 -12.44 22.40
C SER A 87 -5.61 -13.71 21.55
N GLY A 88 -5.12 -14.83 22.09
CA GLY A 88 -5.22 -16.14 21.44
C GLY A 88 -4.39 -16.22 20.15
N THR A 89 -4.73 -17.20 19.32
CA THR A 89 -4.02 -17.53 18.06
C THR A 89 -4.93 -17.41 16.84
N ARG A 90 -6.14 -16.90 17.02
CA ARG A 90 -7.09 -16.64 15.93
C ARG A 90 -7.25 -15.14 15.73
N PRO A 91 -6.89 -14.59 14.56
CA PRO A 91 -7.03 -13.17 14.34
C PRO A 91 -8.50 -12.75 14.26
N SER A 92 -8.82 -11.56 14.77
CA SER A 92 -10.12 -10.91 14.57
C SER A 92 -9.97 -9.80 13.54
N PHE A 93 -10.84 -9.79 12.53
CA PHE A 93 -10.84 -8.76 11.50
C PHE A 93 -11.90 -7.67 11.74
N THR A 94 -12.45 -7.60 12.96
CA THR A 94 -13.42 -6.57 13.34
C THR A 94 -12.95 -5.13 13.06
N PRO A 95 -11.65 -4.78 13.22
CA PRO A 95 -11.19 -3.42 12.91
C PRO A 95 -11.13 -3.08 11.41
N ALA A 96 -11.18 -4.07 10.52
CA ALA A 96 -11.18 -3.81 9.08
C ALA A 96 -12.50 -3.15 8.63
N ALA A 97 -12.45 -2.33 7.60
CA ALA A 97 -13.65 -1.85 6.92
C ALA A 97 -14.47 -3.02 6.38
N SER A 98 -15.79 -2.80 6.18
CA SER A 98 -16.62 -3.78 5.49
C SER A 98 -16.05 -4.08 4.09
N PRO A 99 -16.31 -5.26 3.51
CA PRO A 99 -15.87 -5.55 2.14
C PRO A 99 -16.30 -4.50 1.12
N ARG A 100 -17.50 -3.96 1.27
CA ARG A 100 -18.03 -2.87 0.42
C ARG A 100 -17.20 -1.60 0.54
N ASP A 101 -16.94 -1.14 1.76
CA ASP A 101 -16.18 0.08 2.01
C ASP A 101 -14.70 -0.13 1.69
N GLY A 102 -14.16 -1.31 1.98
CA GLY A 102 -12.80 -1.68 1.63
C GLY A 102 -12.55 -1.61 0.12
N LEU A 103 -13.45 -2.18 -0.69
CA LEU A 103 -13.36 -2.10 -2.14
C LEU A 103 -13.48 -0.66 -2.64
N ARG A 104 -14.46 0.08 -2.14
CA ARG A 104 -14.68 1.48 -2.53
C ARG A 104 -13.45 2.35 -2.26
N LEU A 105 -12.86 2.23 -1.08
CA LEU A 105 -11.69 3.03 -0.70
C LEU A 105 -10.42 2.57 -1.42
N PHE A 106 -10.28 1.27 -1.68
CA PHE A 106 -9.17 0.79 -2.51
C PHE A 106 -9.25 1.35 -3.93
N ASP A 107 -10.42 1.28 -4.57
CA ASP A 107 -10.61 1.82 -5.92
C ASP A 107 -10.40 3.33 -5.96
N TYR A 108 -10.86 4.06 -4.95
CA TYR A 108 -10.62 5.49 -4.82
C TYR A 108 -9.12 5.79 -4.71
N PHE A 109 -8.42 5.07 -3.83
CA PHE A 109 -6.97 5.24 -3.64
C PHE A 109 -6.20 5.00 -4.94
N VAL A 110 -6.55 3.95 -5.68
CA VAL A 110 -5.93 3.64 -6.98
C VAL A 110 -6.17 4.76 -7.99
N ARG A 111 -7.41 5.27 -8.10
CA ARG A 111 -7.69 6.39 -9.00
C ARG A 111 -6.87 7.62 -8.67
N GLN A 112 -6.80 8.00 -7.40
CA GLN A 112 -6.02 9.15 -6.95
C GLN A 112 -4.51 8.92 -7.17
N ALA A 113 -4.01 7.72 -6.95
CA ALA A 113 -2.62 7.37 -7.23
C ALA A 113 -2.28 7.54 -8.71
N ARG A 114 -3.17 7.08 -9.61
CA ARG A 114 -2.99 7.21 -11.07
C ARG A 114 -3.01 8.67 -11.54
N HIS A 115 -3.76 9.54 -10.88
CA HIS A 115 -3.74 10.98 -11.17
C HIS A 115 -2.44 11.66 -10.76
N ARG A 116 -1.74 11.13 -9.77
CA ARG A 116 -0.58 11.77 -9.13
C ARG A 116 0.75 11.11 -9.43
N HIS A 117 0.73 9.90 -9.99
CA HIS A 117 1.93 9.11 -10.21
C HIS A 117 1.83 8.34 -11.54
N PRO A 118 2.91 8.31 -12.36
CA PRO A 118 2.80 7.78 -13.74
C PRO A 118 2.73 6.26 -13.84
N VAL A 119 3.36 5.51 -12.91
CA VAL A 119 3.42 4.05 -12.98
C VAL A 119 2.72 3.46 -11.77
N VAL A 120 1.47 3.04 -11.94
CA VAL A 120 0.64 2.42 -10.90
C VAL A 120 0.05 1.12 -11.43
N GLU A 121 0.45 0.03 -10.81
CA GLU A 121 -0.09 -1.31 -11.05
C GLU A 121 -0.83 -1.78 -9.80
N THR A 122 -1.75 -2.72 -9.96
CA THR A 122 -2.59 -3.16 -8.84
C THR A 122 -2.76 -4.66 -8.78
N GLY A 123 -3.02 -5.17 -7.56
CA GLY A 123 -3.70 -6.44 -7.38
C GLY A 123 -5.20 -6.32 -7.64
N ARG A 124 -5.95 -7.35 -7.24
CA ARG A 124 -7.41 -7.41 -7.41
C ARG A 124 -8.09 -7.65 -6.07
N PHE A 125 -8.99 -6.76 -5.69
CA PHE A 125 -9.73 -6.89 -4.43
C PHE A 125 -10.53 -8.20 -4.38
N GLY A 126 -10.39 -8.92 -3.29
CA GLY A 126 -11.11 -10.17 -3.03
C GLY A 126 -10.56 -11.41 -3.75
N ALA A 127 -9.55 -11.27 -4.60
CA ALA A 127 -8.95 -12.41 -5.29
C ALA A 127 -7.93 -13.15 -4.40
N ASP A 128 -7.73 -14.44 -4.67
CA ASP A 128 -6.56 -15.17 -4.18
C ASP A 128 -5.35 -14.76 -5.03
N MET A 129 -4.44 -14.01 -4.42
CA MET A 129 -3.28 -13.44 -5.10
C MET A 129 -1.99 -14.10 -4.65
N LYS A 130 -1.09 -14.33 -5.61
CA LYS A 130 0.31 -14.67 -5.32
C LYS A 130 1.14 -13.42 -5.55
N VAL A 131 1.65 -12.85 -4.47
CA VAL A 131 2.44 -11.61 -4.48
C VAL A 131 3.90 -12.00 -4.38
N SER A 132 4.68 -11.63 -5.39
CA SER A 132 6.12 -11.89 -5.46
C SER A 132 6.88 -10.57 -5.44
N LEU A 133 7.95 -10.50 -4.67
CA LEU A 133 8.76 -9.30 -4.59
C LEU A 133 10.20 -9.63 -4.18
N THR A 134 11.11 -8.75 -4.60
CA THR A 134 12.44 -8.67 -4.00
C THR A 134 12.53 -7.39 -3.19
N ASN A 135 12.55 -7.55 -1.86
CA ASN A 135 12.69 -6.40 -0.96
C ASN A 135 14.15 -5.91 -1.00
N ASP A 136 14.31 -4.71 -1.52
CA ASP A 136 15.62 -4.10 -1.71
C ASP A 136 16.04 -3.34 -0.46
N GLY A 137 16.98 -3.96 0.29
CA GLY A 137 17.50 -3.34 1.49
C GLY A 137 17.73 -4.29 2.68
N PRO A 138 16.80 -4.98 3.28
CA PRO A 138 15.37 -4.79 3.16
C PRO A 138 14.90 -3.45 3.75
N VAL A 139 13.85 -2.89 3.19
CA VAL A 139 13.18 -1.69 3.70
C VAL A 139 11.68 -1.95 3.71
N THR A 140 11.11 -1.98 4.90
CA THR A 140 9.69 -2.28 5.13
C THR A 140 9.18 -1.36 6.22
N LEU A 141 8.15 -0.57 5.91
CA LEU A 141 7.60 0.44 6.82
C LEU A 141 6.09 0.32 6.91
N TRP A 142 5.58 0.65 8.10
CA TRP A 142 4.16 0.74 8.41
C TRP A 142 3.74 2.20 8.45
N LEU A 143 2.81 2.61 7.59
CA LEU A 143 2.17 3.91 7.63
C LEU A 143 0.71 3.74 8.03
N GLN A 144 0.21 4.62 8.89
CA GLN A 144 -1.19 4.59 9.31
C GLN A 144 -1.73 6.01 9.48
N ILE A 145 -2.92 6.23 8.92
CA ILE A 145 -3.73 7.42 9.17
C ILE A 145 -4.99 6.95 9.87
N HIS A 146 -5.20 7.45 11.09
CA HIS A 146 -6.39 7.10 11.86
C HIS A 146 -7.61 7.90 11.40
N PRO A 147 -8.81 7.30 11.40
CA PRO A 147 -10.05 8.03 11.13
C PRO A 147 -10.18 9.24 12.04
N ASN A 148 -10.62 10.37 11.47
CA ASN A 148 -10.81 11.63 12.20
C ASN A 148 -9.55 12.18 12.88
N ALA A 149 -8.36 11.77 12.47
CA ALA A 149 -7.14 12.44 12.89
C ALA A 149 -7.23 13.91 12.48
N ALA A 150 -7.18 14.81 13.46
CA ALA A 150 -7.15 16.24 13.18
C ALA A 150 -5.93 16.54 12.30
N ALA A 151 -6.12 17.36 11.29
CA ALA A 151 -4.99 17.89 10.53
C ALA A 151 -4.10 18.65 11.51
N LYS A 152 -2.92 18.14 11.78
CA LYS A 152 -1.87 18.84 12.52
C LYS A 152 -1.02 19.62 11.53
#